data_c225337022da16a519755198fb1ef453
#
_entry.id   c225337022da16a519755198fb1ef453
#
_cell.length_a   1.000
_cell.length_b   1.000
_cell.length_c   1.000
_cell.angle_alpha   90.00
_cell.angle_beta   90.00
_cell.angle_gamma   90.00
#
_symmetry.space_group_name_H-M   'P 1'
#
loop_
_entity.id
_entity.type
_entity.pdbx_description
1 polymer ?
#
loop_
_entity_poly.entity_id
_entity_poly.type
_entity_poly.pdbx_seq_one_letter_code
_entity_poly.pdbx_strand_id
1 'polypeptide(L)'
;MPGGRYARRVVFSLGGVAATAWLLAASTLVCAQSAALNSAPAPSEWKLSTALGPVYPQGKAGERWAALIQERSAGRLAVRHYPGATLFQRDASREFPALREGSIAFAVGSTLAWSSYVVELNLIALPWLFPDERALDALLESPVSADLAARLEALGVVVVAWASNGFSEIASRHPLRTPADFAGLHVRTSGLALLDETLARLGASTVAMNGADARLAALAGSLDAEETTTNAFRASRAAAAGFTHLQLWSAHADALMFAVNRQAWNAWSPADRELVRQAARDAATDAIALRLRQGGEAALGDAARQGATVTRLTTAGKEAFRNATRPVYDKWAAAIGDDLVRQAEAAIAATR
;
A
#
# COMPACT_ATOMS: atom_id res chain seq x y z
N MET A 1 -87.00 34.08 -12.72
CA MET A 1 -87.64 34.85 -13.81
C MET A 1 -86.74 36.05 -14.13
N PRO A 2 -86.74 36.52 -15.33
CA PRO A 2 -86.05 35.95 -16.52
C PRO A 2 -85.09 36.96 -17.14
N GLY A 3 -84.27 36.46 -17.98
CA GLY A 3 -84.12 36.98 -19.34
C GLY A 3 -82.89 37.84 -19.64
N GLY A 4 -82.31 37.49 -20.76
CA GLY A 4 -81.68 38.46 -21.61
C GLY A 4 -80.42 38.00 -22.32
N ARG A 5 -80.59 37.36 -23.43
CA ARG A 5 -79.54 37.02 -24.47
C ARG A 5 -79.05 38.33 -25.11
N TYR A 6 -77.75 38.42 -25.39
CA TYR A 6 -77.25 39.09 -26.60
C TYR A 6 -75.95 38.42 -27.03
N ALA A 7 -75.96 37.76 -28.17
CA ALA A 7 -74.84 37.26 -28.92
C ALA A 7 -74.16 38.42 -29.65
N ARG A 8 -72.82 38.55 -29.54
CA ARG A 8 -72.01 39.34 -30.45
C ARG A 8 -70.97 38.35 -31.11
N ARG A 9 -71.15 38.15 -32.36
CA ARG A 9 -70.15 37.51 -33.23
C ARG A 9 -68.95 38.45 -33.38
N VAL A 10 -67.78 37.96 -33.03
CA VAL A 10 -66.51 38.59 -33.36
C VAL A 10 -65.85 37.65 -34.38
N VAL A 11 -65.66 38.15 -35.59
CA VAL A 11 -64.84 37.49 -36.62
C VAL A 11 -63.37 37.77 -36.34
N PHE A 12 -62.64 36.76 -36.02
CA PHE A 12 -61.17 36.86 -35.96
C PHE A 12 -60.56 36.35 -37.24
N SER A 13 -59.79 37.21 -37.93
CA SER A 13 -59.02 36.89 -39.10
C SER A 13 -57.85 35.98 -38.75
N LEU A 14 -57.81 34.81 -39.34
CA LEU A 14 -56.71 33.87 -39.36
C LEU A 14 -55.61 34.35 -40.33
N GLY A 15 -54.64 35.09 -39.86
CA GLY A 15 -53.61 35.61 -40.73
C GLY A 15 -52.25 35.94 -40.09
N GLY A 16 -51.98 35.61 -38.83
CA GLY A 16 -50.78 36.11 -38.17
C GLY A 16 -49.95 35.12 -37.32
N VAL A 17 -50.33 33.82 -37.26
CA VAL A 17 -49.69 32.90 -36.28
C VAL A 17 -48.66 31.94 -36.91
N ALA A 18 -48.51 31.86 -38.23
CA ALA A 18 -47.61 30.91 -38.87
C ALA A 18 -46.14 31.31 -38.95
N ALA A 19 -45.81 32.63 -38.86
CA ALA A 19 -44.45 33.09 -39.02
C ALA A 19 -43.60 33.11 -37.73
N THR A 20 -44.23 33.21 -36.57
CA THR A 20 -43.55 33.22 -35.27
C THR A 20 -43.17 31.82 -34.71
N ALA A 21 -43.87 30.78 -35.14
CA ALA A 21 -43.62 29.41 -34.70
C ALA A 21 -42.32 28.82 -35.29
N TRP A 22 -41.91 29.27 -36.49
CA TRP A 22 -40.69 28.76 -37.14
C TRP A 22 -39.40 29.38 -36.57
N LEU A 23 -39.41 30.55 -36.05
CA LEU A 23 -38.26 31.22 -35.43
C LEU A 23 -37.93 30.69 -34.04
N LEU A 24 -38.94 30.23 -33.29
CA LEU A 24 -38.73 29.62 -31.97
C LEU A 24 -38.26 28.15 -32.07
N ALA A 25 -38.68 27.41 -33.10
CA ALA A 25 -38.21 26.03 -33.34
C ALA A 25 -36.73 25.95 -33.78
N ALA A 26 -36.25 26.94 -34.54
CA ALA A 26 -34.86 27.00 -34.98
C ALA A 26 -33.90 27.35 -33.82
N SER A 27 -34.32 28.18 -32.87
CA SER A 27 -33.51 28.55 -31.72
C SER A 27 -33.35 27.42 -30.71
N THR A 28 -34.33 26.55 -30.54
CA THR A 28 -34.25 25.40 -29.62
C THR A 28 -33.40 24.26 -30.18
N LEU A 29 -33.34 24.09 -31.51
CA LEU A 29 -32.43 23.08 -32.11
C LEU A 29 -30.96 23.47 -32.00
N VAL A 30 -30.62 24.74 -32.13
CA VAL A 30 -29.23 25.21 -31.99
C VAL A 30 -28.73 25.09 -30.56
N CYS A 31 -29.55 25.38 -29.54
CA CYS A 31 -29.20 25.16 -28.14
C CYS A 31 -29.09 23.67 -27.77
N ALA A 32 -29.91 22.79 -28.35
CA ALA A 32 -29.84 21.35 -28.11
C ALA A 32 -28.58 20.71 -28.73
N GLN A 33 -28.14 21.19 -29.90
CA GLN A 33 -26.89 20.75 -30.53
C GLN A 33 -25.64 21.25 -29.81
N SER A 34 -25.66 22.45 -29.22
CA SER A 34 -24.55 22.97 -28.44
C SER A 34 -24.41 22.28 -27.08
N ALA A 35 -25.47 21.77 -26.49
CA ALA A 35 -25.45 21.00 -25.26
C ALA A 35 -24.97 19.54 -25.48
N ALA A 36 -25.20 18.97 -26.66
CA ALA A 36 -24.77 17.62 -27.00
C ALA A 36 -23.27 17.51 -27.36
N LEU A 37 -22.61 18.65 -27.68
CA LEU A 37 -21.20 18.66 -28.07
C LEU A 37 -20.23 18.83 -26.87
N ASN A 38 -20.73 19.03 -25.66
CA ASN A 38 -19.90 19.27 -24.45
C ASN A 38 -19.99 18.18 -23.39
N SER A 39 -20.62 17.05 -23.64
CA SER A 39 -20.52 15.89 -22.76
C SER A 39 -19.48 14.90 -23.31
N ALA A 40 -18.21 15.31 -23.34
CA ALA A 40 -17.16 14.31 -23.30
C ALA A 40 -17.41 13.45 -22.06
N PRO A 41 -17.48 12.10 -22.15
CA PRO A 41 -17.62 11.27 -20.95
C PRO A 41 -16.52 11.68 -19.99
N ALA A 42 -16.90 11.98 -18.75
CA ALA A 42 -15.93 12.27 -17.71
C ALA A 42 -14.84 11.19 -17.78
N PRO A 43 -13.54 11.54 -17.79
CA PRO A 43 -12.50 10.56 -17.91
C PRO A 43 -12.73 9.51 -16.83
N SER A 44 -12.77 8.24 -17.21
CA SER A 44 -12.98 7.14 -16.29
C SER A 44 -11.93 7.22 -15.20
N GLU A 45 -12.36 7.42 -13.96
CA GLU A 45 -11.47 7.55 -12.80
C GLU A 45 -10.73 6.23 -12.56
N TRP A 46 -9.41 6.25 -12.60
CA TRP A 46 -8.57 5.12 -12.24
C TRP A 46 -8.35 5.09 -10.74
N LYS A 47 -8.76 4.02 -10.07
CA LYS A 47 -8.62 3.86 -8.63
C LYS A 47 -7.23 3.35 -8.26
N LEU A 48 -6.56 4.07 -7.34
CA LEU A 48 -5.32 3.65 -6.71
C LEU A 48 -5.58 3.36 -5.23
N SER A 49 -5.25 2.17 -4.76
CA SER A 49 -5.38 1.77 -3.36
C SER A 49 -4.04 1.71 -2.65
N THR A 50 -4.04 2.00 -1.34
CA THR A 50 -2.96 1.68 -0.42
C THR A 50 -3.54 1.18 0.90
N ALA A 51 -2.95 0.15 1.49
CA ALA A 51 -3.37 -0.40 2.77
C ALA A 51 -3.23 0.60 3.93
N LEU A 52 -2.24 1.49 3.85
CA LEU A 52 -1.97 2.52 4.86
C LEU A 52 -2.30 3.93 4.35
N GLY A 53 -2.56 4.84 5.29
CA GLY A 53 -2.82 6.26 5.00
C GLY A 53 -1.54 7.09 4.78
N PRO A 54 -1.67 8.38 4.34
CA PRO A 54 -0.52 9.23 3.95
C PRO A 54 0.43 9.62 5.09
N VAL A 55 0.12 9.31 6.33
CA VAL A 55 1.05 9.45 7.47
C VAL A 55 2.19 8.41 7.38
N TYR A 56 1.97 7.32 6.66
CA TYR A 56 2.94 6.25 6.42
C TYR A 56 3.57 6.37 5.03
N PRO A 57 4.81 5.89 4.84
CA PRO A 57 5.49 5.92 3.54
C PRO A 57 4.67 5.31 2.40
N GLN A 58 4.03 4.17 2.61
CA GLN A 58 3.18 3.50 1.62
C GLN A 58 2.03 4.39 1.14
N GLY A 59 1.28 4.98 2.07
CA GLY A 59 0.15 5.84 1.72
C GLY A 59 0.60 7.14 1.04
N LYS A 60 1.74 7.71 1.48
CA LYS A 60 2.33 8.89 0.84
C LYS A 60 2.85 8.58 -0.56
N ALA A 61 3.41 7.40 -0.77
CA ALA A 61 3.81 6.92 -2.09
C ALA A 61 2.63 6.85 -3.07
N GLY A 62 1.48 6.31 -2.64
CA GLY A 62 0.27 6.27 -3.45
C GLY A 62 -0.27 7.66 -3.79
N GLU A 63 -0.32 8.56 -2.82
CA GLU A 63 -0.71 9.96 -3.03
C GLU A 63 0.21 10.65 -4.06
N ARG A 64 1.53 10.49 -3.90
CA ARG A 64 2.53 11.09 -4.79
C ARG A 64 2.44 10.52 -6.21
N TRP A 65 2.29 9.20 -6.34
CA TRP A 65 2.17 8.53 -7.64
C TRP A 65 0.94 9.01 -8.40
N ALA A 66 -0.22 9.05 -7.75
CA ALA A 66 -1.45 9.57 -8.36
C ALA A 66 -1.30 11.02 -8.83
N ALA A 67 -0.71 11.89 -8.00
CA ALA A 67 -0.47 13.28 -8.34
C ALA A 67 0.46 13.43 -9.55
N LEU A 68 1.58 12.70 -9.60
CA LEU A 68 2.53 12.73 -10.71
C LEU A 68 1.92 12.23 -12.02
N ILE A 69 1.10 11.17 -11.98
CA ILE A 69 0.40 10.68 -13.18
C ILE A 69 -0.56 11.74 -13.70
N GLN A 70 -1.36 12.32 -12.83
CA GLN A 70 -2.35 13.33 -13.20
C GLN A 70 -1.68 14.59 -13.78
N GLU A 71 -0.63 15.09 -13.14
CA GLU A 71 0.16 16.25 -13.58
C GLU A 71 0.78 15.99 -14.97
N ARG A 72 1.53 14.90 -15.13
CA ARG A 72 2.29 14.60 -16.34
C ARG A 72 1.40 14.21 -17.53
N SER A 73 0.22 13.66 -17.26
CA SER A 73 -0.77 13.36 -18.30
C SER A 73 -1.66 14.54 -18.66
N ALA A 74 -1.46 15.72 -18.03
CA ALA A 74 -2.37 16.87 -18.15
C ALA A 74 -3.83 16.49 -17.87
N GLY A 75 -4.07 15.60 -16.88
CA GLY A 75 -5.39 15.14 -16.47
C GLY A 75 -6.02 14.05 -17.36
N ARG A 76 -5.36 13.58 -18.42
CA ARG A 76 -5.89 12.50 -19.30
C ARG A 76 -6.05 11.18 -18.54
N LEU A 77 -5.11 10.87 -17.65
CA LEU A 77 -5.17 9.74 -16.73
C LEU A 77 -5.60 10.28 -15.36
N ALA A 78 -6.91 10.30 -15.11
CA ALA A 78 -7.49 10.75 -13.86
C ALA A 78 -7.33 9.64 -12.81
N VAL A 79 -6.25 9.67 -12.03
CA VAL A 79 -5.97 8.69 -10.96
C VAL A 79 -6.38 9.27 -9.61
N ARG A 80 -7.25 8.55 -8.90
CA ARG A 80 -7.66 8.93 -7.55
C ARG A 80 -7.14 7.94 -6.52
N HIS A 81 -6.47 8.47 -5.49
CA HIS A 81 -5.95 7.70 -4.38
C HIS A 81 -7.00 7.45 -3.30
N TYR A 82 -7.12 6.19 -2.89
CA TYR A 82 -8.00 5.68 -1.82
C TYR A 82 -7.12 5.05 -0.73
N PRO A 83 -6.68 5.85 0.26
CA PRO A 83 -5.75 5.39 1.29
C PRO A 83 -6.45 4.57 2.39
N GLY A 84 -5.66 3.74 3.11
CA GLY A 84 -6.13 3.03 4.29
C GLY A 84 -7.13 1.92 3.99
N ALA A 85 -7.01 1.28 2.82
CA ALA A 85 -7.94 0.26 2.34
C ALA A 85 -9.41 0.69 2.38
N THR A 86 -9.69 1.99 2.19
CA THR A 86 -11.06 2.54 2.30
C THR A 86 -12.05 1.97 1.31
N LEU A 87 -11.57 1.51 0.13
CA LEU A 87 -12.40 0.80 -0.86
C LEU A 87 -12.89 -0.57 -0.35
N PHE A 88 -12.25 -1.12 0.66
CA PHE A 88 -12.46 -2.47 1.18
C PHE A 88 -12.86 -2.49 2.65
N GLN A 89 -13.47 -1.40 3.15
CA GLN A 89 -13.90 -1.29 4.55
C GLN A 89 -12.73 -1.50 5.55
N ARG A 90 -11.52 -1.07 5.17
CA ARG A 90 -10.24 -1.23 5.89
C ARG A 90 -9.71 -2.67 5.95
N ASP A 91 -10.22 -3.56 5.15
CA ASP A 91 -9.68 -4.90 4.97
C ASP A 91 -8.60 -4.90 3.87
N ALA A 92 -7.34 -4.73 4.28
CA ALA A 92 -6.20 -4.66 3.38
C ALA A 92 -5.94 -5.99 2.62
N SER A 93 -6.45 -7.12 3.11
CA SER A 93 -6.30 -8.41 2.43
C SER A 93 -6.99 -8.45 1.06
N ARG A 94 -8.00 -7.60 0.85
CA ARG A 94 -8.75 -7.51 -0.40
C ARG A 94 -8.05 -6.70 -1.49
N GLU A 95 -6.94 -6.00 -1.18
CA GLU A 95 -6.26 -5.12 -2.14
C GLU A 95 -5.66 -5.89 -3.32
N PHE A 96 -4.91 -6.98 -3.07
CA PHE A 96 -4.31 -7.78 -4.13
C PHE A 96 -5.35 -8.48 -5.03
N PRO A 97 -6.38 -9.17 -4.50
CA PRO A 97 -7.47 -9.70 -5.32
C PRO A 97 -8.16 -8.63 -6.19
N ALA A 98 -8.47 -7.46 -5.61
CA ALA A 98 -9.11 -6.37 -6.33
C ALA A 98 -8.25 -5.80 -7.47
N LEU A 99 -6.93 -5.70 -7.26
CA LEU A 99 -5.99 -5.30 -8.29
C LEU A 99 -5.91 -6.35 -9.41
N ARG A 100 -5.79 -7.63 -9.05
CA ARG A 100 -5.74 -8.74 -10.01
C ARG A 100 -6.99 -8.81 -10.87
N GLU A 101 -8.16 -8.63 -10.28
CA GLU A 101 -9.46 -8.69 -10.94
C GLU A 101 -9.83 -7.41 -11.72
N GLY A 102 -9.09 -6.31 -11.51
CA GLY A 102 -9.30 -5.04 -12.20
C GLY A 102 -10.38 -4.14 -11.59
N SER A 103 -10.90 -4.44 -10.40
CA SER A 103 -11.80 -3.54 -9.68
C SER A 103 -11.11 -2.27 -9.17
N ILE A 104 -9.78 -2.33 -9.04
CA ILE A 104 -8.85 -1.19 -8.95
C ILE A 104 -7.79 -1.33 -10.04
N ALA A 105 -7.29 -0.19 -10.54
CA ALA A 105 -6.27 -0.19 -11.58
C ALA A 105 -4.85 -0.12 -11.03
N PHE A 106 -4.66 0.48 -9.86
CA PHE A 106 -3.36 0.74 -9.24
C PHE A 106 -3.37 0.34 -7.76
N ALA A 107 -2.21 -0.11 -7.28
CA ALA A 107 -1.94 -0.24 -5.86
C ALA A 107 -0.47 0.04 -5.55
N VAL A 108 -0.19 0.57 -4.36
CA VAL A 108 1.14 0.47 -3.78
C VAL A 108 1.05 -0.59 -2.70
N GLY A 109 1.39 -1.82 -3.07
CA GLY A 109 1.31 -2.99 -2.18
C GLY A 109 2.61 -3.22 -1.41
N SER A 110 2.52 -3.94 -0.29
CA SER A 110 3.67 -4.41 0.49
C SER A 110 3.94 -5.87 0.17
N THR A 111 5.22 -6.27 0.09
CA THR A 111 5.61 -7.67 -0.10
C THR A 111 5.11 -8.55 1.03
N LEU A 112 5.11 -8.04 2.27
CA LEU A 112 4.57 -8.76 3.42
C LEU A 112 3.06 -9.02 3.27
N ALA A 113 2.29 -7.99 2.89
CA ALA A 113 0.83 -8.11 2.78
C ALA A 113 0.40 -9.05 1.64
N TRP A 114 1.16 -9.11 0.53
CA TRP A 114 0.82 -9.90 -0.64
C TRP A 114 1.46 -11.28 -0.65
N SER A 115 2.35 -11.59 0.28
CA SER A 115 3.06 -12.88 0.37
C SER A 115 2.12 -14.09 0.59
N SER A 116 0.93 -13.87 1.14
CA SER A 116 -0.10 -14.92 1.26
C SER A 116 -0.70 -15.34 -0.08
N TYR A 117 -0.59 -14.49 -1.11
CA TYR A 117 -1.04 -14.77 -2.48
C TYR A 117 0.08 -15.21 -3.41
N VAL A 118 1.32 -14.76 -3.12
CA VAL A 118 2.51 -15.02 -3.91
C VAL A 118 3.62 -15.43 -2.96
N VAL A 119 3.82 -16.74 -2.79
CA VAL A 119 4.73 -17.29 -1.78
C VAL A 119 6.16 -16.78 -1.95
N GLU A 120 6.58 -16.51 -3.16
CA GLU A 120 7.92 -16.02 -3.47
C GLU A 120 8.21 -14.63 -2.92
N LEU A 121 7.19 -13.82 -2.64
CA LEU A 121 7.37 -12.51 -1.97
C LEU A 121 7.89 -12.67 -0.54
N ASN A 122 7.71 -13.85 0.09
CA ASN A 122 8.33 -14.15 1.39
C ASN A 122 9.86 -14.15 1.34
N LEU A 123 10.49 -14.17 0.15
CA LEU A 123 11.93 -13.98 -0.01
C LEU A 123 12.40 -12.71 0.71
N ILE A 124 11.66 -11.60 0.54
CA ILE A 124 12.01 -10.32 1.17
C ILE A 124 11.90 -10.39 2.70
N ALA A 125 11.02 -11.25 3.20
CA ALA A 125 10.78 -11.42 4.63
C ALA A 125 11.60 -12.55 5.28
N LEU A 126 12.43 -13.29 4.54
CA LEU A 126 13.23 -14.37 5.14
C LEU A 126 14.05 -13.87 6.32
N PRO A 127 13.98 -14.54 7.49
CA PRO A 127 14.61 -14.07 8.71
C PRO A 127 16.12 -13.84 8.54
N TRP A 128 16.57 -12.60 8.80
CA TRP A 128 17.98 -12.19 8.71
C TRP A 128 18.65 -12.44 7.36
N LEU A 129 17.89 -12.49 6.25
CA LEU A 129 18.47 -12.54 4.90
C LEU A 129 19.30 -11.27 4.65
N PHE A 130 18.78 -10.10 5.03
CA PHE A 130 19.44 -8.82 4.79
C PHE A 130 20.21 -8.36 6.02
N PRO A 131 21.52 -8.05 5.87
CA PRO A 131 22.31 -7.47 6.96
C PRO A 131 21.94 -6.03 7.27
N ASP A 132 21.56 -5.26 6.25
CA ASP A 132 21.19 -3.85 6.33
C ASP A 132 20.27 -3.42 5.15
N GLU A 133 19.88 -2.14 5.13
CA GLU A 133 19.01 -1.56 4.10
C GLU A 133 19.67 -1.51 2.72
N ARG A 134 20.98 -1.34 2.63
CA ARG A 134 21.70 -1.32 1.34
C ARG A 134 21.61 -2.67 0.63
N ALA A 135 21.67 -3.75 1.39
CA ALA A 135 21.50 -5.09 0.85
C ALA A 135 20.07 -5.32 0.32
N LEU A 136 19.06 -4.76 0.97
CA LEU A 136 17.68 -4.77 0.48
C LEU A 136 17.56 -3.96 -0.82
N ASP A 137 18.07 -2.72 -0.84
CA ASP A 137 18.04 -1.86 -2.02
C ASP A 137 18.74 -2.55 -3.22
N ALA A 138 19.92 -3.13 -3.00
CA ALA A 138 20.66 -3.86 -4.04
C ALA A 138 19.88 -5.08 -4.56
N LEU A 139 19.17 -5.82 -3.71
CA LEU A 139 18.31 -6.90 -4.17
C LEU A 139 17.20 -6.37 -5.09
N LEU A 140 16.55 -5.26 -4.69
CA LEU A 140 15.46 -4.67 -5.47
C LEU A 140 15.95 -4.09 -6.82
N GLU A 141 17.23 -3.77 -6.95
CA GLU A 141 17.88 -3.35 -8.20
C GLU A 141 18.45 -4.52 -9.01
N SER A 142 18.47 -5.73 -8.44
CA SER A 142 19.03 -6.94 -9.08
C SER A 142 18.01 -7.64 -10.00
N PRO A 143 18.43 -8.63 -10.82
CA PRO A 143 17.52 -9.45 -11.61
C PRO A 143 16.44 -10.18 -10.80
N VAL A 144 16.68 -10.43 -9.50
CA VAL A 144 15.70 -11.09 -8.61
C VAL A 144 14.38 -10.32 -8.53
N SER A 145 14.43 -8.99 -8.52
CA SER A 145 13.20 -8.16 -8.53
C SER A 145 12.40 -8.30 -9.81
N ALA A 146 13.07 -8.51 -10.96
CA ALA A 146 12.42 -8.79 -12.24
C ALA A 146 11.76 -10.17 -12.24
N ASP A 147 12.40 -11.20 -11.65
CA ASP A 147 11.82 -12.53 -11.50
C ASP A 147 10.59 -12.52 -10.60
N LEU A 148 10.62 -11.78 -9.49
CA LEU A 148 9.44 -11.56 -8.64
C LEU A 148 8.32 -10.82 -9.39
N ALA A 149 8.66 -9.79 -10.16
CA ALA A 149 7.70 -9.06 -10.99
C ALA A 149 7.04 -9.95 -12.05
N ALA A 150 7.81 -10.85 -12.70
CA ALA A 150 7.27 -11.78 -13.69
C ALA A 150 6.26 -12.77 -13.09
N ARG A 151 6.47 -13.22 -11.84
CA ARG A 151 5.49 -14.06 -11.11
C ARG A 151 4.18 -13.32 -10.85
N LEU A 152 4.26 -12.05 -10.44
CA LEU A 152 3.09 -11.19 -10.27
C LEU A 152 2.38 -10.91 -11.60
N GLU A 153 3.14 -10.72 -12.68
CA GLU A 153 2.59 -10.52 -14.02
C GLU A 153 1.83 -11.75 -14.51
N ALA A 154 2.30 -12.95 -14.23
CA ALA A 154 1.59 -14.19 -14.53
C ALA A 154 0.22 -14.25 -13.83
N LEU A 155 0.08 -13.62 -12.67
CA LEU A 155 -1.19 -13.48 -11.93
C LEU A 155 -2.03 -12.27 -12.35
N GLY A 156 -1.59 -11.49 -13.34
CA GLY A 156 -2.34 -10.34 -13.85
C GLY A 156 -1.99 -8.99 -13.19
N VAL A 157 -0.85 -8.90 -12.52
CA VAL A 157 -0.39 -7.70 -11.81
C VAL A 157 0.99 -7.27 -12.33
N VAL A 158 1.09 -6.10 -12.97
CA VAL A 158 2.33 -5.56 -13.52
C VAL A 158 3.00 -4.66 -12.49
N VAL A 159 4.19 -5.02 -12.02
CA VAL A 159 5.00 -4.16 -11.14
C VAL A 159 5.84 -3.20 -11.99
N VAL A 160 5.73 -1.92 -11.75
CA VAL A 160 6.38 -0.85 -12.53
C VAL A 160 7.52 -0.15 -11.79
N ALA A 161 7.56 -0.26 -10.46
CA ALA A 161 8.68 0.18 -9.61
C ALA A 161 8.64 -0.54 -8.26
N TRP A 162 9.80 -0.57 -7.60
CA TRP A 162 10.02 -1.07 -6.26
C TRP A 162 10.55 0.03 -5.35
N ALA A 163 10.27 -0.07 -4.05
CA ALA A 163 10.91 0.76 -3.03
C ALA A 163 11.14 -0.06 -1.77
N SER A 164 12.32 0.06 -1.14
CA SER A 164 12.53 -0.53 0.17
C SER A 164 11.62 0.12 1.21
N ASN A 165 10.95 -0.70 2.03
CA ASN A 165 10.09 -0.23 3.13
C ASN A 165 10.75 -0.41 4.51
N GLY A 166 12.00 -0.90 4.53
CA GLY A 166 12.79 -1.10 5.74
C GLY A 166 12.51 -2.44 6.41
N PHE A 167 12.60 -2.47 7.73
CA PHE A 167 12.51 -3.68 8.54
C PHE A 167 11.36 -3.60 9.52
N SER A 168 10.78 -4.77 9.82
CA SER A 168 9.90 -4.95 10.97
C SER A 168 10.73 -5.02 12.24
N GLU A 169 10.24 -4.34 13.26
CA GLU A 169 10.81 -4.26 14.60
C GLU A 169 9.81 -4.76 15.64
N ILE A 170 10.23 -4.93 16.89
CA ILE A 170 9.34 -5.36 17.97
C ILE A 170 9.23 -4.26 19.02
N ALA A 171 8.00 -3.82 19.28
CA ALA A 171 7.68 -3.02 20.46
C ALA A 171 7.18 -3.94 21.58
N SER A 172 7.64 -3.71 22.82
CA SER A 172 7.35 -4.62 23.93
C SER A 172 7.27 -3.91 25.28
N ARG A 173 6.70 -4.60 26.28
CA ARG A 173 6.66 -4.12 27.67
C ARG A 173 8.00 -4.29 28.38
N HIS A 174 8.78 -5.30 27.98
CA HIS A 174 10.05 -5.67 28.58
C HIS A 174 11.13 -5.79 27.51
N PRO A 175 12.43 -5.66 27.88
CA PRO A 175 13.51 -5.82 26.90
C PRO A 175 13.53 -7.21 26.29
N LEU A 176 13.68 -7.30 24.95
CA LEU A 176 13.79 -8.55 24.20
C LEU A 176 15.17 -8.64 23.54
N ARG A 177 16.17 -9.15 24.25
CA ARG A 177 17.58 -9.16 23.83
C ARG A 177 18.06 -10.53 23.36
N THR A 178 17.40 -11.58 23.79
CA THR A 178 17.75 -12.98 23.50
C THR A 178 16.54 -13.75 23.00
N PRO A 179 16.73 -14.88 22.30
CA PRO A 179 15.64 -15.77 21.93
C PRO A 179 14.74 -16.20 23.08
N ALA A 180 15.32 -16.43 24.27
CA ALA A 180 14.59 -16.86 25.46
C ALA A 180 13.62 -15.80 26.00
N ASP A 181 13.86 -14.53 25.72
CA ASP A 181 12.99 -13.43 26.18
C ASP A 181 11.61 -13.43 25.51
N PHE A 182 11.44 -14.20 24.42
CA PHE A 182 10.17 -14.35 23.71
C PHE A 182 9.27 -15.47 24.26
N ALA A 183 9.80 -16.33 25.13
CA ALA A 183 9.05 -17.48 25.65
C ALA A 183 7.81 -17.05 26.42
N GLY A 184 6.64 -17.54 25.99
CA GLY A 184 5.35 -17.29 26.63
C GLY A 184 4.73 -15.92 26.35
N LEU A 185 5.35 -15.08 25.52
CA LEU A 185 4.78 -13.77 25.17
C LEU A 185 3.56 -13.88 24.25
N HIS A 186 2.60 -12.97 24.43
CA HIS A 186 1.49 -12.73 23.51
C HIS A 186 1.84 -11.56 22.60
N VAL A 187 2.14 -11.86 21.32
CA VAL A 187 2.63 -10.88 20.36
C VAL A 187 1.57 -10.59 19.29
N ARG A 188 1.23 -9.34 19.13
CA ARG A 188 0.41 -8.90 17.99
C ARG A 188 1.25 -8.87 16.72
N THR A 189 0.71 -9.39 15.62
CA THR A 189 1.33 -9.34 14.28
C THR A 189 0.37 -8.79 13.24
N SER A 190 0.91 -8.53 12.06
CA SER A 190 0.13 -8.20 10.85
C SER A 190 -0.52 -9.42 10.19
N GLY A 191 -0.22 -10.65 10.67
CA GLY A 191 -0.74 -11.90 10.12
C GLY A 191 0.14 -12.48 9.00
N LEU A 192 1.42 -12.11 8.95
CA LEU A 192 2.38 -12.75 8.08
C LEU A 192 2.78 -14.11 8.64
N ALA A 193 2.43 -15.19 7.95
CA ALA A 193 2.66 -16.55 8.43
C ALA A 193 4.15 -16.85 8.75
N LEU A 194 5.07 -16.35 7.93
CA LEU A 194 6.51 -16.50 8.15
C LEU A 194 6.95 -15.82 9.46
N LEU A 195 6.46 -14.61 9.76
CA LEU A 195 6.74 -13.92 11.02
C LEU A 195 6.10 -14.65 12.21
N ASP A 196 4.84 -15.09 12.07
CA ASP A 196 4.15 -15.87 13.11
C ASP A 196 4.92 -17.15 13.45
N GLU A 197 5.41 -17.87 12.45
CA GLU A 197 6.26 -19.04 12.66
C GLU A 197 7.61 -18.70 13.29
N THR A 198 8.21 -17.56 12.91
CA THR A 198 9.46 -17.07 13.50
C THR A 198 9.27 -16.81 15.00
N LEU A 199 8.20 -16.10 15.37
CA LEU A 199 7.89 -15.81 16.76
C LEU A 199 7.49 -17.07 17.54
N ALA A 200 6.71 -17.97 16.95
CA ALA A 200 6.36 -19.26 17.54
C ALA A 200 7.61 -20.13 17.79
N ARG A 201 8.60 -20.10 16.90
CA ARG A 201 9.87 -20.79 17.08
C ARG A 201 10.68 -20.26 18.26
N LEU A 202 10.49 -18.99 18.62
CA LEU A 202 11.06 -18.37 19.81
C LEU A 202 10.24 -18.59 21.08
N GLY A 203 9.09 -19.29 20.97
CA GLY A 203 8.21 -19.63 22.11
C GLY A 203 7.10 -18.61 22.40
N ALA A 204 6.90 -17.62 21.52
CA ALA A 204 5.78 -16.68 21.63
C ALA A 204 4.50 -17.24 20.99
N SER A 205 3.34 -16.76 21.43
CA SER A 205 2.05 -16.92 20.75
C SER A 205 1.69 -15.64 19.99
N THR A 206 1.17 -15.78 18.77
CA THR A 206 0.83 -14.64 17.92
C THR A 206 -0.67 -14.48 17.75
N VAL A 207 -1.10 -13.24 17.56
CA VAL A 207 -2.47 -12.89 17.18
C VAL A 207 -2.46 -11.80 16.13
N ALA A 208 -3.09 -12.08 14.98
CA ALA A 208 -3.25 -11.11 13.91
C ALA A 208 -4.42 -10.18 14.22
N MET A 209 -4.16 -8.86 14.23
CA MET A 209 -5.21 -7.85 14.39
C MET A 209 -4.78 -6.51 13.79
N ASN A 210 -5.76 -5.67 13.42
CA ASN A 210 -5.49 -4.32 12.96
C ASN A 210 -4.94 -3.43 14.09
N GLY A 211 -4.34 -2.26 13.72
CA GLY A 211 -3.69 -1.40 14.69
C GLY A 211 -4.63 -0.75 15.72
N ALA A 212 -5.92 -0.58 15.42
CA ALA A 212 -6.89 -0.01 16.36
C ALA A 212 -7.22 -1.01 17.48
N ASP A 213 -7.50 -2.25 17.10
CA ASP A 213 -7.75 -3.34 18.04
C ASP A 213 -6.50 -3.69 18.85
N ALA A 214 -5.32 -3.68 18.20
CA ALA A 214 -4.03 -3.87 18.87
C ALA A 214 -3.80 -2.83 19.98
N ARG A 215 -4.13 -1.56 19.70
CA ARG A 215 -4.02 -0.51 20.70
C ARG A 215 -4.94 -0.73 21.91
N LEU A 216 -6.19 -1.15 21.68
CA LEU A 216 -7.12 -1.46 22.76
C LEU A 216 -6.64 -2.66 23.59
N ALA A 217 -6.18 -3.72 22.93
CA ALA A 217 -5.61 -4.91 23.57
C ALA A 217 -4.33 -4.57 24.37
N ALA A 218 -3.47 -3.71 23.85
CA ALA A 218 -2.29 -3.22 24.57
C ALA A 218 -2.67 -2.43 25.82
N LEU A 219 -3.63 -1.51 25.74
CA LEU A 219 -4.11 -0.76 26.90
C LEU A 219 -4.78 -1.65 27.95
N ALA A 220 -5.46 -2.70 27.52
CA ALA A 220 -6.06 -3.71 28.41
C ALA A 220 -5.01 -4.67 29.04
N GLY A 221 -3.73 -4.61 28.62
CA GLY A 221 -2.68 -5.47 29.14
C GLY A 221 -2.70 -6.89 28.60
N SER A 222 -3.45 -7.18 27.53
CA SER A 222 -3.57 -8.53 26.94
C SER A 222 -2.49 -8.84 25.89
N LEU A 223 -1.60 -7.88 25.59
CA LEU A 223 -0.46 -8.05 24.70
C LEU A 223 0.83 -7.70 25.44
N ASP A 224 1.87 -8.49 25.24
CA ASP A 224 3.22 -8.26 25.77
C ASP A 224 4.10 -7.51 24.77
N ALA A 225 3.85 -7.72 23.47
CA ALA A 225 4.59 -7.10 22.39
C ALA A 225 3.75 -6.95 21.11
N GLU A 226 4.25 -6.15 20.16
CA GLU A 226 3.69 -6.03 18.82
C GLU A 226 4.80 -5.92 17.76
N GLU A 227 4.56 -6.52 16.61
CA GLU A 227 5.29 -6.20 15.38
C GLU A 227 4.97 -4.76 14.97
N THR A 228 6.01 -4.02 14.62
CA THR A 228 5.89 -2.61 14.26
C THR A 228 7.03 -2.20 13.31
N THR A 229 7.04 -0.94 12.92
CA THR A 229 8.22 -0.26 12.37
C THR A 229 8.53 0.95 13.25
N THR A 230 9.73 1.50 13.17
CA THR A 230 10.09 2.72 13.92
C THR A 230 9.07 3.85 13.70
N ASN A 231 8.61 4.02 12.46
CA ASN A 231 7.60 5.03 12.14
C ASN A 231 6.22 4.69 12.74
N ALA A 232 5.78 3.44 12.62
CA ALA A 232 4.49 3.00 13.16
C ALA A 232 4.47 3.09 14.69
N PHE A 233 5.54 2.68 15.37
CA PHE A 233 5.70 2.82 16.81
C PHE A 233 5.46 4.26 17.29
N ARG A 234 6.10 5.22 16.62
CA ARG A 234 5.96 6.64 16.93
C ARG A 234 4.56 7.17 16.59
N ALA A 235 4.03 6.85 15.39
CA ALA A 235 2.75 7.34 14.92
C ALA A 235 1.57 6.82 15.76
N SER A 236 1.63 5.57 16.22
CA SER A 236 0.62 4.95 17.10
C SER A 236 0.76 5.37 18.57
N ARG A 237 1.86 6.03 18.97
CA ARG A 237 2.21 6.29 20.36
C ARG A 237 2.22 5.01 21.19
N ALA A 238 2.89 3.98 20.69
CA ALA A 238 2.94 2.66 21.31
C ALA A 238 3.48 2.68 22.75
N ALA A 239 4.44 3.56 23.05
CA ALA A 239 4.94 3.75 24.42
C ALA A 239 3.83 4.15 25.41
N ALA A 240 2.88 5.01 25.00
CA ALA A 240 1.74 5.39 25.82
C ALA A 240 0.70 4.26 26.00
N ALA A 241 0.76 3.23 25.16
CA ALA A 241 -0.04 2.00 25.31
C ALA A 241 0.66 0.92 26.15
N GLY A 242 1.86 1.25 26.68
CA GLY A 242 2.62 0.38 27.58
C GLY A 242 3.79 -0.37 26.91
N PHE A 243 4.02 -0.22 25.61
CA PHE A 243 5.19 -0.79 24.94
C PHE A 243 6.37 0.15 25.05
N THR A 244 7.04 0.12 26.22
CA THR A 244 8.12 1.03 26.57
C THR A 244 9.49 0.64 26.02
N HIS A 245 9.58 -0.47 25.29
CA HIS A 245 10.80 -0.92 24.63
C HIS A 245 10.56 -1.05 23.12
N LEU A 246 11.46 -0.48 22.32
CA LEU A 246 11.54 -0.68 20.88
C LEU A 246 12.83 -1.45 20.58
N GLN A 247 12.70 -2.72 20.26
CA GLN A 247 13.79 -3.60 19.90
C GLN A 247 14.03 -3.55 18.40
N LEU A 248 15.14 -2.98 17.97
CA LEU A 248 15.59 -3.00 16.58
C LEU A 248 16.27 -4.34 16.31
N TRP A 249 15.47 -5.34 16.00
CA TRP A 249 15.97 -6.68 15.70
C TRP A 249 16.20 -6.88 14.19
N SER A 250 15.45 -6.15 13.34
CA SER A 250 15.60 -6.10 11.89
C SER A 250 15.62 -7.49 11.24
N ALA A 251 14.76 -8.40 11.72
CA ALA A 251 14.73 -9.79 11.27
C ALA A 251 14.07 -9.95 9.91
N HIS A 252 13.05 -9.18 9.63
CA HIS A 252 12.21 -9.28 8.44
C HIS A 252 12.20 -7.95 7.70
N ALA A 253 12.52 -7.97 6.42
CA ALA A 253 12.43 -6.79 5.55
C ALA A 253 11.07 -6.71 4.86
N ASP A 254 10.73 -5.54 4.36
CA ASP A 254 9.58 -5.27 3.50
C ASP A 254 9.96 -4.38 2.33
N ALA A 255 9.26 -4.56 1.20
CA ALA A 255 9.36 -3.69 0.05
C ALA A 255 7.97 -3.27 -0.45
N LEU A 256 7.88 -2.07 -0.99
CA LEU A 256 6.70 -1.57 -1.66
C LEU A 256 6.78 -1.88 -3.15
N MET A 257 5.65 -2.32 -3.70
CA MET A 257 5.46 -2.59 -5.13
C MET A 257 4.47 -1.57 -5.69
N PHE A 258 4.92 -0.78 -6.65
CA PHE A 258 4.04 0.07 -7.45
C PHE A 258 3.45 -0.79 -8.57
N ALA A 259 2.20 -1.15 -8.43
CA ALA A 259 1.60 -2.20 -9.24
C ALA A 259 0.34 -1.72 -9.98
N VAL A 260 0.13 -2.28 -11.16
CA VAL A 260 -0.97 -1.95 -12.08
C VAL A 260 -1.67 -3.23 -12.49
N ASN A 261 -2.99 -3.19 -12.61
CA ASN A 261 -3.76 -4.28 -13.23
C ASN A 261 -3.31 -4.48 -14.69
N ARG A 262 -3.04 -5.74 -15.10
CA ARG A 262 -2.52 -6.05 -16.43
C ARG A 262 -3.45 -5.64 -17.58
N GLN A 263 -4.75 -5.72 -17.41
CA GLN A 263 -5.71 -5.31 -18.47
C GLN A 263 -5.67 -3.80 -18.64
N ALA A 264 -5.69 -3.03 -17.54
CA ALA A 264 -5.54 -1.58 -17.58
C ALA A 264 -4.21 -1.18 -18.21
N TRP A 265 -3.11 -1.82 -17.81
CA TRP A 265 -1.78 -1.60 -18.39
C TRP A 265 -1.75 -1.82 -19.90
N ASN A 266 -2.36 -2.92 -20.38
CA ASN A 266 -2.37 -3.26 -21.81
C ASN A 266 -3.25 -2.34 -22.64
N ALA A 267 -4.25 -1.70 -22.02
CA ALA A 267 -5.14 -0.74 -22.69
C ALA A 267 -4.48 0.62 -22.95
N TRP A 268 -3.38 0.95 -22.26
CA TRP A 268 -2.70 2.24 -22.40
C TRP A 268 -1.70 2.26 -23.56
N SER A 269 -1.48 3.45 -24.13
CA SER A 269 -0.45 3.68 -25.13
C SER A 269 0.95 3.41 -24.54
N PRO A 270 1.97 3.09 -25.38
CA PRO A 270 3.35 3.00 -24.91
C PRO A 270 3.83 4.25 -24.16
N ALA A 271 3.41 5.44 -24.61
CA ALA A 271 3.76 6.72 -23.99
C ALA A 271 3.12 6.85 -22.58
N ASP A 272 1.86 6.45 -22.43
CA ASP A 272 1.19 6.47 -21.11
C ASP A 272 1.79 5.44 -20.15
N ARG A 273 2.14 4.26 -20.65
CA ARG A 273 2.85 3.25 -19.83
C ARG A 273 4.18 3.77 -19.32
N GLU A 274 4.96 4.45 -20.16
CA GLU A 274 6.24 5.03 -19.75
C GLU A 274 6.03 6.20 -18.77
N LEU A 275 5.03 7.06 -18.99
CA LEU A 275 4.66 8.11 -18.05
C LEU A 275 4.32 7.54 -16.68
N VAL A 276 3.47 6.49 -16.61
CA VAL A 276 3.07 5.82 -15.36
C VAL A 276 4.28 5.19 -14.67
N ARG A 277 5.18 4.54 -15.43
CA ARG A 277 6.40 3.93 -14.92
C ARG A 277 7.35 4.98 -14.34
N GLN A 278 7.59 6.07 -15.04
CA GLN A 278 8.47 7.13 -14.55
C GLN A 278 7.89 7.81 -13.31
N ALA A 279 6.57 8.07 -13.28
CA ALA A 279 5.89 8.61 -12.11
C ALA A 279 6.01 7.66 -10.90
N ALA A 280 5.97 6.33 -11.13
CA ALA A 280 6.18 5.33 -10.07
C ALA A 280 7.60 5.36 -9.50
N ARG A 281 8.63 5.45 -10.36
CA ARG A 281 10.03 5.54 -9.93
C ARG A 281 10.28 6.77 -9.07
N ASP A 282 9.75 7.92 -9.48
CA ASP A 282 9.92 9.17 -8.72
C ASP A 282 9.17 9.10 -7.38
N ALA A 283 7.95 8.54 -7.36
CA ALA A 283 7.21 8.33 -6.12
C ALA A 283 7.90 7.29 -5.21
N ALA A 284 8.56 6.28 -5.77
CA ALA A 284 9.36 5.30 -5.01
C ALA A 284 10.57 5.97 -4.34
N THR A 285 11.30 6.82 -5.07
CA THR A 285 12.41 7.61 -4.52
C THR A 285 11.94 8.52 -3.38
N ASP A 286 10.80 9.22 -3.56
CA ASP A 286 10.21 10.07 -2.53
C ASP A 286 9.80 9.24 -1.28
N ALA A 287 9.27 8.02 -1.47
CA ALA A 287 8.89 7.12 -0.39
C ALA A 287 10.10 6.65 0.43
N ILE A 288 11.20 6.25 -0.24
CA ILE A 288 12.46 5.86 0.41
C ILE A 288 13.00 7.04 1.23
N ALA A 289 13.07 8.24 0.63
CA ALA A 289 13.54 9.43 1.32
C ALA A 289 12.67 9.78 2.55
N LEU A 290 11.35 9.62 2.45
CA LEU A 290 10.44 9.83 3.57
C LEU A 290 10.67 8.79 4.69
N ARG A 291 10.80 7.51 4.33
CA ARG A 291 11.06 6.42 5.26
C ARG A 291 12.36 6.65 6.04
N LEU A 292 13.45 7.01 5.34
CA LEU A 292 14.73 7.31 5.95
C LEU A 292 14.64 8.47 6.95
N ARG A 293 13.89 9.53 6.61
CA ARG A 293 13.66 10.65 7.56
C ARG A 293 12.81 10.22 8.75
N GLN A 294 11.82 9.35 8.57
CA GLN A 294 10.91 8.92 9.62
C GLN A 294 11.44 7.77 10.48
N GLY A 295 12.41 7.01 9.99
CA GLY A 295 13.00 5.85 10.67
C GLY A 295 14.42 6.07 11.17
N GLY A 296 15.07 7.18 10.82
CA GLY A 296 16.47 7.46 11.19
C GLY A 296 16.66 7.85 12.65
N GLU A 297 17.89 8.18 13.03
CA GLU A 297 18.30 8.49 14.43
C GLU A 297 17.43 9.58 15.09
N ALA A 298 16.98 10.58 14.32
CA ALA A 298 16.09 11.61 14.85
C ALA A 298 14.74 11.01 15.30
N ALA A 299 14.19 10.07 14.52
CA ALA A 299 12.94 9.38 14.85
C ALA A 299 13.09 8.43 16.05
N LEU A 300 14.24 7.78 16.18
CA LEU A 300 14.59 6.98 17.37
C LEU A 300 14.73 7.87 18.61
N GLY A 301 15.33 9.06 18.46
CA GLY A 301 15.36 10.08 19.51
C GLY A 301 13.96 10.57 19.91
N ASP A 302 13.02 10.70 18.94
CA ASP A 302 11.61 11.01 19.23
C ASP A 302 10.93 9.89 20.02
N ALA A 303 11.18 8.63 19.66
CA ALA A 303 10.65 7.48 20.40
C ALA A 303 11.16 7.49 21.86
N ALA A 304 12.43 7.77 22.05
CA ALA A 304 13.02 7.90 23.39
C ALA A 304 12.38 9.05 24.18
N ARG A 305 12.13 10.21 23.57
CA ARG A 305 11.40 11.34 24.19
C ARG A 305 9.96 10.99 24.57
N GLN A 306 9.36 10.05 23.87
CA GLN A 306 8.02 9.51 24.17
C GLN A 306 8.04 8.45 25.30
N GLY A 307 9.20 8.20 25.90
CA GLY A 307 9.37 7.26 27.01
C GLY A 307 9.77 5.84 26.60
N ALA A 308 10.23 5.64 25.35
CA ALA A 308 10.69 4.33 24.91
C ALA A 308 12.20 4.15 25.13
N THR A 309 12.59 2.95 25.57
CA THR A 309 13.98 2.48 25.51
C THR A 309 14.21 1.81 24.17
N VAL A 310 15.04 2.43 23.31
CA VAL A 310 15.42 1.87 22.01
C VAL A 310 16.65 0.98 22.21
N THR A 311 16.57 -0.27 21.79
CA THR A 311 17.64 -1.26 21.90
C THR A 311 18.00 -1.84 20.53
N ARG A 312 19.30 -1.94 20.23
CA ARG A 312 19.83 -2.67 19.08
C ARG A 312 20.42 -4.00 19.53
N LEU A 313 20.23 -5.03 18.73
CA LEU A 313 20.92 -6.31 18.97
C LEU A 313 22.41 -6.15 18.72
N THR A 314 23.21 -6.74 19.60
CA THR A 314 24.63 -6.95 19.34
C THR A 314 24.83 -7.96 18.22
N THR A 315 26.02 -8.04 17.64
CA THR A 315 26.34 -9.07 16.63
C THR A 315 26.07 -10.48 17.15
N ALA A 316 26.51 -10.77 18.38
CA ALA A 316 26.26 -12.07 19.04
C ALA A 316 24.75 -12.30 19.27
N GLY A 317 23.98 -11.25 19.64
CA GLY A 317 22.54 -11.34 19.78
C GLY A 317 21.84 -11.66 18.46
N LYS A 318 22.19 -10.97 17.38
CA LYS A 318 21.68 -11.28 16.03
C LYS A 318 21.96 -12.74 15.62
N GLU A 319 23.17 -13.21 15.91
CA GLU A 319 23.58 -14.57 15.60
C GLU A 319 22.81 -15.62 16.40
N ALA A 320 22.55 -15.35 17.69
CA ALA A 320 21.71 -16.21 18.53
C ALA A 320 20.28 -16.32 17.99
N PHE A 321 19.65 -15.22 17.57
CA PHE A 321 18.34 -15.24 16.94
C PHE A 321 18.35 -15.95 15.60
N ARG A 322 19.34 -15.67 14.74
CA ARG A 322 19.49 -16.35 13.44
C ARG A 322 19.57 -17.86 13.61
N ASN A 323 20.37 -18.34 14.55
CA ASN A 323 20.51 -19.77 14.83
C ASN A 323 19.22 -20.37 15.37
N ALA A 324 18.54 -19.69 16.30
CA ALA A 324 17.27 -20.14 16.87
C ALA A 324 16.15 -20.28 15.82
N THR A 325 16.14 -19.39 14.82
CA THR A 325 15.09 -19.32 13.77
C THR A 325 15.52 -19.96 12.45
N ARG A 326 16.72 -20.52 12.35
CA ARG A 326 17.23 -21.18 11.15
C ARG A 326 16.28 -22.23 10.56
N PRO A 327 15.59 -23.09 11.36
CA PRO A 327 14.62 -24.02 10.79
C PRO A 327 13.44 -23.36 10.07
N VAL A 328 13.02 -22.16 10.49
CA VAL A 328 11.98 -21.38 9.80
C VAL A 328 12.52 -20.86 8.47
N TYR A 329 13.73 -20.31 8.47
CA TYR A 329 14.39 -19.89 7.24
C TYR A 329 14.46 -21.02 6.22
N ASP A 330 14.97 -22.20 6.61
CA ASP A 330 15.15 -23.34 5.70
C ASP A 330 13.82 -23.84 5.13
N LYS A 331 12.77 -23.93 5.98
CA LYS A 331 11.42 -24.29 5.55
C LYS A 331 10.87 -23.33 4.48
N TRP A 332 10.97 -22.02 4.74
CA TRP A 332 10.44 -21.02 3.83
C TRP A 332 11.30 -20.83 2.58
N ALA A 333 12.63 -20.98 2.68
CA ALA A 333 13.52 -21.00 1.53
C ALA A 333 13.14 -22.11 0.55
N ALA A 334 12.87 -23.32 1.04
CA ALA A 334 12.39 -24.42 0.21
C ALA A 334 11.01 -24.14 -0.43
N ALA A 335 10.10 -23.49 0.27
CA ALA A 335 8.78 -23.11 -0.26
C ALA A 335 8.86 -22.00 -1.32
N ILE A 336 9.79 -21.06 -1.18
CA ILE A 336 10.05 -19.96 -2.14
C ILE A 336 10.73 -20.53 -3.40
N GLY A 337 11.61 -21.49 -3.23
CA GLY A 337 12.42 -22.12 -4.27
C GLY A 337 13.90 -21.78 -4.11
N ASP A 338 14.71 -22.84 -3.98
CA ASP A 338 16.14 -22.73 -3.67
C ASP A 338 16.93 -21.89 -4.67
N ASP A 339 16.53 -21.92 -5.96
CA ASP A 339 17.23 -21.14 -7.00
C ASP A 339 17.06 -19.64 -6.78
N LEU A 340 15.85 -19.19 -6.48
CA LEU A 340 15.56 -17.77 -6.24
C LEU A 340 16.23 -17.28 -4.96
N VAL A 341 16.25 -18.12 -3.91
CA VAL A 341 16.94 -17.81 -2.66
C VAL A 341 18.45 -17.70 -2.87
N ARG A 342 19.07 -18.64 -3.61
CA ARG A 342 20.51 -18.56 -3.94
C ARG A 342 20.88 -17.32 -4.75
N GLN A 343 20.04 -16.94 -5.71
CA GLN A 343 20.24 -15.69 -6.48
C GLN A 343 20.17 -14.47 -5.58
N ALA A 344 19.22 -14.44 -4.65
CA ALA A 344 19.10 -13.35 -3.69
C ALA A 344 20.31 -13.26 -2.75
N GLU A 345 20.75 -14.40 -2.20
CA GLU A 345 21.95 -14.47 -1.35
C GLU A 345 23.21 -14.00 -2.11
N ALA A 346 23.35 -14.38 -3.38
CA ALA A 346 24.46 -13.93 -4.22
C ALA A 346 24.41 -12.42 -4.50
N ALA A 347 23.24 -11.87 -4.82
CA ALA A 347 23.05 -10.42 -5.02
C ALA A 347 23.40 -9.63 -3.75
N ILE A 348 22.97 -10.10 -2.58
CA ILE A 348 23.29 -9.50 -1.28
C ILE A 348 24.78 -9.61 -0.95
N ALA A 349 25.42 -10.74 -1.23
CA ALA A 349 26.85 -10.92 -0.99
C ALA A 349 27.71 -9.96 -1.80
N ALA A 350 27.29 -9.60 -3.01
CA ALA A 350 27.97 -8.64 -3.87
C ALA A 350 27.98 -7.19 -3.33
N THR A 351 27.21 -6.90 -2.27
CA THR A 351 27.19 -5.56 -1.62
C THR A 351 28.20 -5.40 -0.49
N ARG A 352 28.88 -6.48 -0.10
CA ARG A 352 29.88 -6.52 0.96
C ARG A 352 31.28 -6.24 0.42
#